data_9149d94d9ffcd653e103cad868abc887
#
_entry.id   9149d94d9ffcd653e103cad868abc887
#
_cell.length_a   1.000
_cell.length_b   1.000
_cell.length_c   1.000
_cell.angle_alpha   90.00
_cell.angle_beta   90.00
_cell.angle_gamma   90.00
#
_symmetry.space_group_name_H-M   'P 1'
#
loop_
_entity.id
_entity.type
_entity.pdbx_description
1 polymer ?
#
loop_
_entity_poly.entity_id
_entity_poly.type
_entity_poly.pdbx_seq_one_letter_code
_entity_poly.pdbx_strand_id
1 'polypeptide(L)'
;MLTLICFIRSIVDSKSGHFGGFVVKLSDRVLEPVERLSEILFGLIMALTITGAVSVVTADHVQIRTMLFAALGCNLAWGIIDGGMYLMARLGERGRNAVIAQQVHETAHPEDAHRIIVNELPPLLGSIFGPAQLELIREQIVRMRASNFRPTLTGRDWLGALGIFILVVLSTFPVVIPFIVLEDARIALRTSNALAVILLFVCGFLFARHAGLWPLTTGVIMVVIGVALVSVAIALGG
;
A
#
# COMPACT_ATOMS: atom_id res chain seq x y z
N MET A 1 4.27 1.29 -11.76
CA MET A 1 5.32 2.31 -11.87
C MET A 1 6.61 1.89 -11.16
N LEU A 2 6.59 1.51 -9.90
CA LEU A 2 7.79 1.03 -9.16
C LEU A 2 8.42 -0.23 -9.74
N THR A 3 7.67 -1.09 -10.36
CA THR A 3 8.11 -2.42 -10.84
C THR A 3 8.85 -2.38 -12.15
N LEU A 4 8.51 -1.45 -13.04
CA LEU A 4 9.32 -1.26 -14.25
C LEU A 4 10.70 -0.73 -13.87
N ILE A 5 10.78 0.10 -12.83
CA ILE A 5 12.06 0.57 -12.26
C ILE A 5 12.83 -0.61 -11.62
N CYS A 6 12.13 -1.55 -10.93
CA CYS A 6 12.74 -2.79 -10.44
C CYS A 6 13.21 -3.71 -11.58
N PHE A 7 12.43 -3.79 -12.66
CA PHE A 7 12.77 -4.56 -13.84
C PHE A 7 14.01 -4.00 -14.56
N ILE A 8 14.06 -2.68 -14.77
CA ILE A 8 15.22 -1.98 -15.34
C ILE A 8 16.46 -2.16 -14.44
N ARG A 9 16.28 -2.14 -13.10
CA ARG A 9 17.37 -2.40 -12.16
C ARG A 9 17.90 -3.83 -12.24
N SER A 10 17.03 -4.84 -12.36
CA SER A 10 17.45 -6.24 -12.56
C SER A 10 18.28 -6.41 -13.85
N ILE A 11 17.97 -5.58 -14.86
CA ILE A 11 18.72 -5.52 -16.11
C ILE A 11 20.07 -4.83 -15.92
N VAL A 12 20.12 -3.73 -15.18
CA VAL A 12 21.33 -2.91 -14.97
C VAL A 12 22.30 -3.58 -14.00
N ASP A 13 21.83 -4.21 -12.91
CA ASP A 13 22.68 -4.90 -11.93
C ASP A 13 23.31 -6.20 -12.46
N SER A 14 22.81 -6.75 -13.59
CA SER A 14 23.40 -7.94 -14.25
C SER A 14 24.74 -7.68 -14.92
N LYS A 15 25.16 -6.43 -15.08
CA LYS A 15 26.52 -6.06 -15.51
C LYS A 15 27.04 -4.89 -14.70
N SER A 16 27.86 -5.16 -13.69
CA SER A 16 28.71 -4.17 -13.02
C SER A 16 29.76 -3.63 -14.03
N GLY A 17 29.34 -2.67 -14.83
CA GLY A 17 30.19 -1.90 -15.72
C GLY A 17 29.75 -0.45 -15.65
N HIS A 18 30.49 0.37 -14.94
CA HIS A 18 30.56 1.82 -14.94
C HIS A 18 29.51 2.55 -15.80
N PHE A 19 28.33 2.77 -15.25
CA PHE A 19 27.47 3.89 -15.64
C PHE A 19 27.51 4.92 -14.52
N GLY A 20 27.93 6.13 -14.88
CA GLY A 20 28.21 7.21 -13.94
C GLY A 20 27.03 7.54 -13.04
N GLY A 21 27.21 7.39 -11.75
CA GLY A 21 26.77 8.31 -10.69
C GLY A 21 25.31 8.46 -10.34
N PHE A 22 24.32 7.86 -11.02
CA PHE A 22 22.92 7.94 -10.64
C PHE A 22 22.40 6.60 -10.13
N VAL A 23 22.78 6.26 -8.89
CA VAL A 23 22.24 5.09 -8.20
C VAL A 23 20.90 5.49 -7.58
N VAL A 24 19.80 5.24 -8.27
CA VAL A 24 18.49 5.19 -7.61
C VAL A 24 18.50 3.97 -6.70
N LYS A 25 18.79 4.20 -5.43
CA LYS A 25 18.72 3.18 -4.37
C LYS A 25 17.26 2.81 -4.16
N LEU A 26 16.73 1.90 -4.96
CA LEU A 26 15.43 1.29 -4.71
C LEU A 26 15.52 0.49 -3.41
N SER A 27 14.60 0.76 -2.52
CA SER A 27 14.56 0.17 -1.19
C SER A 27 14.46 -1.36 -1.27
N ASP A 28 15.34 -2.08 -0.55
CA ASP A 28 15.21 -3.53 -0.34
C ASP A 28 14.07 -3.89 0.65
N ARG A 29 13.20 -2.94 0.96
CA ARG A 29 12.10 -3.13 1.88
C ARG A 29 11.00 -3.98 1.26
N VAL A 30 10.39 -4.84 2.05
CA VAL A 30 9.29 -5.71 1.63
C VAL A 30 8.03 -4.88 1.32
N LEU A 31 7.77 -3.87 2.15
CA LEU A 31 6.68 -2.88 1.98
C LEU A 31 7.26 -1.47 2.01
N GLU A 32 6.84 -0.63 1.08
CA GLU A 32 7.20 0.78 1.07
C GLU A 32 6.55 1.53 2.26
N PRO A 33 7.17 2.61 2.76
CA PRO A 33 6.61 3.38 3.89
C PRO A 33 5.20 3.89 3.63
N VAL A 34 4.89 4.28 2.39
CA VAL A 34 3.57 4.76 1.98
C VAL A 34 2.54 3.62 2.05
N GLU A 35 2.88 2.41 1.59
CA GLU A 35 2.02 1.23 1.70
C GLU A 35 1.69 0.92 3.16
N ARG A 36 2.68 0.91 4.06
CA ARG A 36 2.47 0.64 5.49
C ARG A 36 1.55 1.66 6.15
N LEU A 37 1.75 2.93 5.82
CA LEU A 37 0.95 4.01 6.42
C LEU A 37 -0.48 3.99 5.92
N SER A 38 -0.71 3.66 4.64
CA SER A 38 -2.07 3.49 4.11
C SER A 38 -2.81 2.33 4.78
N GLU A 39 -2.16 1.20 5.02
CA GLU A 39 -2.78 0.07 5.72
C GLU A 39 -3.15 0.40 7.17
N ILE A 40 -2.28 1.13 7.89
CA ILE A 40 -2.58 1.61 9.23
C ILE A 40 -3.76 2.58 9.22
N LEU A 41 -3.78 3.53 8.28
CA LEU A 41 -4.89 4.48 8.11
C LEU A 41 -6.21 3.76 7.85
N PHE A 42 -6.20 2.76 6.97
CA PHE A 42 -7.38 1.95 6.65
C PHE A 42 -7.94 1.26 7.89
N GLY A 43 -7.09 0.54 8.62
CA GLY A 43 -7.50 -0.15 9.83
C GLY A 43 -8.00 0.79 10.93
N LEU A 44 -7.36 1.97 11.11
CA LEU A 44 -7.81 2.99 12.06
C LEU A 44 -9.19 3.57 11.71
N ILE A 45 -9.40 3.93 10.43
CA ILE A 45 -10.67 4.47 9.95
C ILE A 45 -11.78 3.45 10.16
N MET A 46 -11.52 2.18 9.82
CA MET A 46 -12.50 1.11 9.99
C MET A 46 -12.85 0.89 11.46
N ALA A 47 -11.86 0.79 12.34
CA ALA A 47 -12.09 0.64 13.77
C ALA A 47 -12.88 1.83 14.33
N LEU A 48 -12.52 3.07 13.94
CA LEU A 48 -13.21 4.29 14.36
C LEU A 48 -14.66 4.33 13.86
N THR A 49 -14.92 3.87 12.64
CA THR A 49 -16.29 3.82 12.09
C THR A 49 -17.16 2.85 12.88
N ILE A 50 -16.65 1.66 13.22
CA ILE A 50 -17.40 0.66 13.99
C ILE A 50 -17.64 1.15 15.42
N THR A 51 -16.62 1.71 16.10
CA THR A 51 -16.78 2.22 17.47
C THR A 51 -17.63 3.48 17.53
N GLY A 52 -17.60 4.32 16.49
CA GLY A 52 -18.43 5.52 16.40
C GLY A 52 -19.90 5.24 16.11
N ALA A 53 -20.20 4.09 15.47
CA ALA A 53 -21.57 3.70 15.12
C ALA A 53 -22.40 3.22 16.33
N VAL A 54 -21.79 2.91 17.48
CA VAL A 54 -22.50 2.46 18.66
C VAL A 54 -22.80 3.62 19.61
N SER A 55 -24.07 3.82 19.93
CA SER A 55 -24.49 4.80 20.94
C SER A 55 -24.13 4.31 22.36
N VAL A 56 -22.95 4.72 22.80
CA VAL A 56 -22.42 4.32 24.13
C VAL A 56 -23.23 4.88 25.28
N VAL A 57 -24.10 5.85 25.04
CA VAL A 57 -24.98 6.44 26.07
C VAL A 57 -25.99 5.42 26.55
N THR A 58 -26.41 4.49 25.71
CA THR A 58 -27.44 3.46 26.00
C THR A 58 -26.90 2.04 25.98
N ALA A 59 -25.62 1.85 25.55
CA ALA A 59 -25.01 0.54 25.42
C ALA A 59 -24.67 -0.06 26.80
N ASP A 60 -25.04 -1.31 27.01
CA ASP A 60 -24.59 -2.11 28.14
C ASP A 60 -23.22 -2.76 27.88
N HIS A 61 -22.65 -3.40 28.91
CA HIS A 61 -21.34 -4.07 28.77
C HIS A 61 -21.31 -5.19 27.72
N VAL A 62 -22.45 -5.83 27.46
CA VAL A 62 -22.58 -6.91 26.47
C VAL A 62 -22.52 -6.33 25.08
N GLN A 63 -23.18 -5.21 24.83
CA GLN A 63 -23.16 -4.50 23.55
C GLN A 63 -21.77 -3.96 23.24
N ILE A 64 -21.05 -3.39 24.21
CA ILE A 64 -19.68 -2.92 24.07
C ILE A 64 -18.75 -4.08 23.71
N ARG A 65 -18.84 -5.22 24.40
CA ARG A 65 -18.04 -6.41 24.04
C ARG A 65 -18.33 -6.89 22.62
N THR A 66 -19.60 -6.96 22.23
CA THR A 66 -20.01 -7.36 20.88
C THR A 66 -19.44 -6.41 19.83
N MET A 67 -19.48 -5.10 20.08
CA MET A 67 -18.87 -4.09 19.21
C MET A 67 -17.36 -4.30 19.07
N LEU A 68 -16.64 -4.53 20.16
CA LEU A 68 -15.19 -4.74 20.13
C LEU A 68 -14.81 -6.01 19.35
N PHE A 69 -15.57 -7.11 19.55
CA PHE A 69 -15.36 -8.33 18.75
C PHE A 69 -15.68 -8.11 17.27
N ALA A 70 -16.72 -7.31 16.97
CA ALA A 70 -17.04 -6.95 15.59
C ALA A 70 -15.91 -6.12 14.95
N ALA A 71 -15.37 -5.13 15.66
CA ALA A 71 -14.26 -4.32 15.18
C ALA A 71 -12.98 -5.15 14.93
N LEU A 72 -12.62 -6.01 15.88
CA LEU A 72 -11.48 -6.92 15.74
C LEU A 72 -11.68 -7.92 14.60
N GLY A 73 -12.87 -8.55 14.53
CA GLY A 73 -13.21 -9.52 13.49
C GLY A 73 -13.23 -8.90 12.10
N CYS A 74 -13.77 -7.68 11.99
CA CYS A 74 -13.79 -6.94 10.75
C CYS A 74 -12.36 -6.63 10.25
N ASN A 75 -11.50 -6.09 11.13
CA ASN A 75 -10.11 -5.81 10.75
C ASN A 75 -9.29 -7.08 10.49
N LEU A 76 -9.60 -8.20 11.15
CA LEU A 76 -9.00 -9.49 10.84
C LEU A 76 -9.37 -9.93 9.43
N ALA A 77 -10.64 -9.86 9.06
CA ALA A 77 -11.13 -10.19 7.72
C ALA A 77 -10.50 -9.29 6.65
N TRP A 78 -10.46 -7.99 6.91
CA TRP A 78 -9.83 -7.03 5.99
C TRP A 78 -8.33 -7.26 5.84
N GLY A 79 -7.61 -7.52 6.91
CA GLY A 79 -6.19 -7.85 6.82
C GLY A 79 -5.91 -9.06 5.94
N ILE A 80 -6.78 -10.08 5.97
CA ILE A 80 -6.69 -11.25 5.06
C ILE A 80 -6.97 -10.83 3.62
N ILE A 81 -8.01 -10.01 3.39
CA ILE A 81 -8.39 -9.53 2.07
C ILE A 81 -7.28 -8.68 1.47
N ASP A 82 -6.77 -7.70 2.22
CA ASP A 82 -5.71 -6.79 1.74
C ASP A 82 -4.41 -7.52 1.47
N GLY A 83 -4.03 -8.49 2.33
CA GLY A 83 -2.92 -9.39 2.07
C GLY A 83 -3.10 -10.21 0.79
N GLY A 84 -4.31 -10.72 0.54
CA GLY A 84 -4.66 -11.44 -0.69
C GLY A 84 -4.62 -10.52 -1.92
N MET A 85 -5.16 -9.30 -1.82
CA MET A 85 -5.12 -8.31 -2.89
C MET A 85 -3.68 -7.88 -3.23
N TYR A 86 -2.83 -7.73 -2.23
CA TYR A 86 -1.41 -7.48 -2.43
C TYR A 86 -0.74 -8.59 -3.26
N LEU A 87 -1.00 -9.87 -2.93
CA LEU A 87 -0.46 -11.00 -3.70
C LEU A 87 -0.98 -11.00 -5.14
N MET A 88 -2.27 -10.72 -5.34
CA MET A 88 -2.88 -10.60 -6.66
C MET A 88 -2.26 -9.45 -7.47
N ALA A 89 -2.06 -8.30 -6.85
CA ALA A 89 -1.42 -7.15 -7.48
C ALA A 89 0.02 -7.47 -7.92
N ARG A 90 0.80 -8.14 -7.06
CA ARG A 90 2.17 -8.60 -7.40
C ARG A 90 2.18 -9.60 -8.55
N LEU A 91 1.23 -10.54 -8.56
CA LEU A 91 1.11 -11.52 -9.63
C LEU A 91 0.71 -10.86 -10.96
N GLY A 92 -0.29 -9.97 -10.93
CA GLY A 92 -0.75 -9.21 -12.09
C GLY A 92 0.35 -8.33 -12.68
N GLU A 93 1.13 -7.68 -11.83
CA GLU A 93 2.28 -6.86 -12.23
C GLU A 93 3.36 -7.69 -12.95
N ARG A 94 3.72 -8.87 -12.42
CA ARG A 94 4.65 -9.79 -13.07
C ARG A 94 4.08 -10.35 -14.36
N GLY A 95 2.77 -10.63 -14.42
CA GLY A 95 2.08 -11.04 -15.62
C GLY A 95 2.16 -9.99 -16.72
N ARG A 96 1.88 -8.73 -16.39
CA ARG A 96 2.03 -7.61 -17.32
C ARG A 96 3.46 -7.46 -17.84
N ASN A 97 4.45 -7.52 -16.95
CA ASN A 97 5.86 -7.47 -17.36
C ASN A 97 6.25 -8.62 -18.29
N ALA A 98 5.68 -9.82 -18.09
CA ALA A 98 5.88 -10.96 -18.97
C ALA A 98 5.31 -10.70 -20.37
N VAL A 99 4.10 -10.15 -20.46
CA VAL A 99 3.46 -9.80 -21.73
C VAL A 99 4.27 -8.74 -22.48
N ILE A 100 4.73 -7.68 -21.80
CA ILE A 100 5.55 -6.63 -22.39
C ILE A 100 6.86 -7.22 -22.95
N ALA A 101 7.53 -8.06 -22.16
CA ALA A 101 8.77 -8.68 -22.58
C ALA A 101 8.55 -9.60 -23.80
N GLN A 102 7.45 -10.33 -23.84
CA GLN A 102 7.08 -11.16 -25.00
C GLN A 102 6.81 -10.30 -26.24
N GLN A 103 6.05 -9.21 -26.11
CA GLN A 103 5.79 -8.27 -27.20
C GLN A 103 7.08 -7.70 -27.78
N VAL A 104 8.02 -7.28 -26.92
CA VAL A 104 9.34 -6.78 -27.35
C VAL A 104 10.13 -7.88 -28.06
N HIS A 105 10.02 -9.13 -27.61
CA HIS A 105 10.73 -10.27 -28.21
C HIS A 105 10.19 -10.66 -29.60
N GLU A 106 8.87 -10.54 -29.78
CA GLU A 106 8.17 -10.90 -31.02
C GLU A 106 8.23 -9.77 -32.08
N THR A 107 8.56 -8.56 -31.67
CA THR A 107 8.59 -7.39 -32.56
C THR A 107 9.82 -7.42 -33.45
N ALA A 108 9.60 -7.47 -34.78
CA ALA A 108 10.68 -7.55 -35.77
C ALA A 108 11.48 -6.24 -35.93
N HIS A 109 10.81 -5.09 -35.76
CA HIS A 109 11.42 -3.78 -35.95
C HIS A 109 11.85 -3.14 -34.63
N PRO A 110 13.12 -2.75 -34.46
CA PRO A 110 13.60 -2.13 -33.23
C PRO A 110 12.82 -0.88 -32.80
N GLU A 111 12.37 -0.08 -33.75
CA GLU A 111 11.63 1.16 -33.46
C GLU A 111 10.27 0.89 -32.80
N ASP A 112 9.58 -0.16 -33.20
CA ASP A 112 8.31 -0.54 -32.60
C ASP A 112 8.52 -1.12 -31.19
N ALA A 113 9.60 -1.87 -30.99
CA ALA A 113 10.01 -2.34 -29.67
C ALA A 113 10.37 -1.17 -28.74
N HIS A 114 11.04 -0.13 -29.24
CA HIS A 114 11.32 1.10 -28.49
C HIS A 114 10.04 1.81 -28.07
N ARG A 115 9.03 1.89 -28.96
CA ARG A 115 7.70 2.47 -28.60
C ARG A 115 7.02 1.69 -27.49
N ILE A 116 7.04 0.36 -27.54
CA ILE A 116 6.48 -0.50 -26.47
C ILE A 116 7.18 -0.18 -25.15
N ILE A 117 8.50 -0.13 -25.13
CA ILE A 117 9.28 0.17 -23.93
C ILE A 117 8.98 1.57 -23.40
N VAL A 118 8.94 2.59 -24.25
CA VAL A 118 8.68 3.99 -23.85
C VAL A 118 7.28 4.15 -23.25
N ASN A 119 6.26 3.48 -23.81
CA ASN A 119 4.88 3.55 -23.31
C ASN A 119 4.73 2.99 -21.89
N GLU A 120 5.61 2.09 -21.49
CA GLU A 120 5.60 1.51 -20.14
C GLU A 120 6.49 2.28 -19.15
N LEU A 121 7.34 3.19 -19.65
CA LEU A 121 8.16 4.04 -18.81
C LEU A 121 7.35 5.19 -18.19
N PRO A 122 7.68 5.63 -16.96
CA PRO A 122 7.18 6.90 -16.44
C PRO A 122 7.49 8.03 -17.44
N PRO A 123 6.57 9.02 -17.61
CA PRO A 123 6.75 10.09 -18.60
C PRO A 123 8.10 10.81 -18.48
N LEU A 124 8.56 11.02 -17.25
CA LEU A 124 9.88 11.62 -16.98
C LEU A 124 11.02 10.78 -17.58
N LEU A 125 11.01 9.48 -17.39
CA LEU A 125 12.07 8.60 -17.91
C LEU A 125 11.95 8.43 -19.41
N GLY A 126 10.74 8.34 -19.96
CA GLY A 126 10.48 8.27 -21.40
C GLY A 126 11.02 9.48 -22.15
N SER A 127 11.06 10.68 -21.53
CA SER A 127 11.64 11.88 -22.14
C SER A 127 13.17 11.98 -22.06
N ILE A 128 13.79 11.22 -21.16
CA ILE A 128 15.26 11.26 -20.93
C ILE A 128 15.97 10.20 -21.77
N PHE A 129 15.33 9.03 -21.97
CA PHE A 129 15.97 7.94 -22.71
C PHE A 129 15.94 8.18 -24.22
N GLY A 130 17.14 8.29 -24.80
CA GLY A 130 17.31 8.35 -26.24
C GLY A 130 17.32 6.95 -26.89
N PRO A 131 17.36 6.87 -28.23
CA PRO A 131 17.32 5.61 -28.98
C PRO A 131 18.39 4.60 -28.56
N ALA A 132 19.59 5.07 -28.24
CA ALA A 132 20.69 4.20 -27.84
C ALA A 132 20.44 3.49 -26.49
N GLN A 133 19.84 4.19 -25.53
CA GLN A 133 19.47 3.60 -24.23
C GLN A 133 18.31 2.61 -24.37
N LEU A 134 17.34 2.94 -25.20
CA LEU A 134 16.19 2.06 -25.49
C LEU A 134 16.65 0.77 -26.18
N GLU A 135 17.63 0.86 -27.08
CA GLU A 135 18.21 -0.32 -27.74
C GLU A 135 18.93 -1.23 -26.74
N LEU A 136 19.67 -0.67 -25.79
CA LEU A 136 20.30 -1.47 -24.73
C LEU A 136 19.25 -2.21 -23.87
N ILE A 137 18.14 -1.57 -23.56
CA ILE A 137 17.04 -2.19 -22.82
C ILE A 137 16.42 -3.32 -23.66
N ARG A 138 16.13 -3.06 -24.93
CA ARG A 138 15.58 -4.06 -25.86
C ARG A 138 16.49 -5.30 -25.96
N GLU A 139 17.79 -5.10 -26.19
CA GLU A 139 18.75 -6.21 -26.26
C GLU A 139 18.77 -7.05 -24.97
N GLN A 140 18.69 -6.41 -23.80
CA GLN A 140 18.65 -7.13 -22.53
C GLN A 140 17.36 -7.95 -22.39
N ILE A 141 16.21 -7.39 -22.77
CA ILE A 141 14.93 -8.10 -22.75
C ILE A 141 15.00 -9.33 -23.68
N VAL A 142 15.50 -9.16 -24.89
CA VAL A 142 15.63 -10.25 -25.88
C VAL A 142 16.60 -11.36 -25.41
N ARG A 143 17.65 -11.02 -24.66
CA ARG A 143 18.57 -12.00 -24.08
C ARG A 143 18.00 -12.78 -22.88
N MET A 144 16.92 -12.29 -22.28
CA MET A 144 16.30 -13.00 -21.16
C MET A 144 15.55 -14.25 -21.64
N ARG A 145 15.66 -15.35 -20.88
CA ARG A 145 14.92 -16.58 -21.20
C ARG A 145 13.43 -16.39 -20.89
N ALA A 146 12.58 -16.98 -21.71
CA ALA A 146 11.12 -16.97 -21.51
C ALA A 146 10.68 -17.48 -20.12
N SER A 147 11.47 -18.37 -19.50
CA SER A 147 11.23 -18.85 -18.12
C SER A 147 11.33 -17.75 -17.05
N ASN A 148 12.07 -16.68 -17.31
CA ASN A 148 12.23 -15.56 -16.38
C ASN A 148 11.00 -14.67 -16.29
N PHE A 149 10.06 -14.81 -17.23
CA PHE A 149 8.83 -14.01 -17.31
C PHE A 149 7.59 -14.71 -16.76
N ARG A 150 7.74 -15.90 -16.14
CA ARG A 150 6.57 -16.56 -15.52
C ARG A 150 6.13 -15.81 -14.27
N PRO A 151 4.85 -15.40 -14.19
CA PRO A 151 4.33 -14.75 -13.01
C PRO A 151 4.24 -15.77 -11.85
N THR A 152 5.17 -15.69 -10.91
CA THR A 152 5.21 -16.57 -9.72
C THR A 152 5.36 -15.75 -8.46
N LEU A 153 4.69 -16.14 -7.39
CA LEU A 153 4.85 -15.53 -6.08
C LEU A 153 6.14 -16.04 -5.41
N THR A 154 6.84 -15.13 -4.74
CA THR A 154 8.06 -15.42 -3.98
C THR A 154 7.76 -15.40 -2.48
N GLY A 155 8.65 -16.01 -1.65
CA GLY A 155 8.54 -15.91 -0.20
C GLY A 155 8.50 -14.48 0.33
N ARG A 156 9.12 -13.54 -0.39
CA ARG A 156 9.10 -12.11 -0.06
C ARG A 156 7.72 -11.47 -0.26
N ASP A 157 6.96 -11.93 -1.24
CA ASP A 157 5.59 -11.47 -1.46
C ASP A 157 4.67 -11.95 -0.34
N TRP A 158 4.83 -13.19 0.11
CA TRP A 158 4.11 -13.73 1.25
C TRP A 158 4.44 -12.99 2.55
N LEU A 159 5.71 -12.62 2.76
CA LEU A 159 6.10 -11.78 3.89
C LEU A 159 5.47 -10.38 3.82
N GLY A 160 5.33 -9.82 2.60
CA GLY A 160 4.61 -8.56 2.38
C GLY A 160 3.13 -8.68 2.75
N ALA A 161 2.45 -9.71 2.28
CA ALA A 161 1.05 -9.98 2.61
C ALA A 161 0.83 -10.17 4.11
N LEU A 162 1.71 -10.91 4.79
CA LEU A 162 1.68 -11.06 6.24
C LEU A 162 1.92 -9.72 6.94
N GLY A 163 2.83 -8.91 6.44
CA GLY A 163 3.10 -7.56 6.96
C GLY A 163 1.87 -6.66 6.89
N ILE A 164 1.14 -6.65 5.76
CA ILE A 164 -0.13 -5.94 5.58
C ILE A 164 -1.16 -6.42 6.61
N PHE A 165 -1.39 -7.74 6.67
CA PHE A 165 -2.30 -8.33 7.64
C PHE A 165 -2.02 -7.88 9.07
N ILE A 166 -0.76 -7.95 9.51
CA ILE A 166 -0.36 -7.54 10.86
C ILE A 166 -0.60 -6.03 11.07
N LEU A 167 -0.29 -5.18 10.10
CA LEU A 167 -0.48 -3.73 10.21
C LEU A 167 -1.96 -3.36 10.37
N VAL A 168 -2.85 -3.96 9.57
CA VAL A 168 -4.30 -3.74 9.65
C VAL A 168 -4.84 -4.18 11.00
N VAL A 169 -4.49 -5.40 11.46
CA VAL A 169 -4.95 -5.92 12.75
C VAL A 169 -4.40 -5.08 13.92
N LEU A 170 -3.10 -4.77 13.92
CA LEU A 170 -2.49 -3.99 15.01
C LEU A 170 -3.02 -2.56 15.10
N SER A 171 -3.44 -1.96 13.98
CA SER A 171 -4.02 -0.60 13.98
C SER A 171 -5.33 -0.50 14.77
N THR A 172 -6.01 -1.62 15.00
CA THR A 172 -7.26 -1.68 15.81
C THR A 172 -7.00 -1.52 17.30
N PHE A 173 -5.83 -1.98 17.80
CA PHE A 173 -5.58 -2.04 19.25
C PHE A 173 -5.63 -0.68 19.94
N PRO A 174 -5.07 0.42 19.42
CA PRO A 174 -5.16 1.73 20.06
C PRO A 174 -6.60 2.19 20.28
N VAL A 175 -7.54 1.77 19.42
CA VAL A 175 -8.97 2.09 19.50
C VAL A 175 -9.68 1.19 20.52
N VAL A 176 -9.26 -0.08 20.64
CA VAL A 176 -9.89 -1.09 21.51
C VAL A 176 -9.39 -1.02 22.94
N ILE A 177 -8.10 -0.74 23.17
CA ILE A 177 -7.48 -0.75 24.51
C ILE A 177 -8.23 0.12 25.53
N PRO A 178 -8.68 1.36 25.24
CA PRO A 178 -9.41 2.17 26.21
C PRO A 178 -10.66 1.47 26.80
N PHE A 179 -11.37 0.67 26.00
CA PHE A 179 -12.55 -0.07 26.46
C PHE A 179 -12.20 -1.28 27.34
N ILE A 180 -10.95 -1.74 27.31
CA ILE A 180 -10.47 -2.84 28.17
C ILE A 180 -9.99 -2.30 29.51
N VAL A 181 -9.36 -1.10 29.49
CA VAL A 181 -8.67 -0.53 30.66
C VAL A 181 -9.59 0.36 31.49
N LEU A 182 -10.54 1.05 30.84
CA LEU A 182 -11.42 2.01 31.50
C LEU A 182 -12.78 1.37 31.77
N GLU A 183 -13.24 1.46 33.01
CA GLU A 183 -14.55 0.91 33.43
C GLU A 183 -15.75 1.75 32.93
N ASP A 184 -15.55 3.08 32.85
CA ASP A 184 -16.57 3.99 32.31
C ASP A 184 -16.56 3.99 30.78
N ALA A 185 -17.64 3.48 30.20
CA ALA A 185 -17.81 3.36 28.75
C ALA A 185 -17.73 4.71 28.00
N ARG A 186 -18.21 5.79 28.61
CA ARG A 186 -18.17 7.14 28.00
C ARG A 186 -16.74 7.69 27.97
N ILE A 187 -15.98 7.49 29.06
CA ILE A 187 -14.59 7.88 29.12
C ILE A 187 -13.77 7.04 28.15
N ALA A 188 -14.02 5.73 28.10
CA ALA A 188 -13.37 4.82 27.15
C ALA A 188 -13.60 5.25 25.69
N LEU A 189 -14.84 5.57 25.31
CA LEU A 189 -15.17 6.05 23.97
C LEU A 189 -14.45 7.36 23.62
N ARG A 190 -14.50 8.35 24.51
CA ARG A 190 -13.84 9.65 24.29
C ARG A 190 -12.33 9.48 24.11
N THR A 191 -11.72 8.65 24.96
CA THR A 191 -10.28 8.35 24.87
C THR A 191 -9.94 7.60 23.59
N SER A 192 -10.73 6.60 23.22
CA SER A 192 -10.59 5.86 21.96
C SER A 192 -10.66 6.78 20.74
N ASN A 193 -11.69 7.63 20.68
CA ASN A 193 -11.86 8.58 19.59
C ASN A 193 -10.71 9.60 19.52
N ALA A 194 -10.25 10.12 20.67
CA ALA A 194 -9.13 11.04 20.71
C ALA A 194 -7.83 10.37 20.21
N LEU A 195 -7.56 9.14 20.65
CA LEU A 195 -6.41 8.36 20.17
C LEU A 195 -6.50 8.10 18.66
N ALA A 196 -7.67 7.70 18.16
CA ALA A 196 -7.87 7.46 16.74
C ALA A 196 -7.62 8.74 15.91
N VAL A 197 -8.14 9.90 16.33
CA VAL A 197 -7.93 11.20 15.65
C VAL A 197 -6.45 11.58 15.65
N ILE A 198 -5.77 11.42 16.78
CA ILE A 198 -4.32 11.69 16.88
C ILE A 198 -3.54 10.78 15.92
N LEU A 199 -3.86 9.49 15.90
CA LEU A 199 -3.19 8.52 15.02
C LEU A 199 -3.48 8.78 13.54
N LEU A 200 -4.72 9.15 13.18
CA LEU A 200 -5.06 9.57 11.81
C LEU A 200 -4.22 10.77 11.37
N PHE A 201 -4.10 11.78 12.24
CA PHE A 201 -3.25 12.94 11.97
C PHE A 201 -1.79 12.53 11.78
N VAL A 202 -1.22 11.76 12.73
CA VAL A 202 0.19 11.33 12.69
C VAL A 202 0.48 10.48 11.45
N CYS A 203 -0.39 9.51 11.14
CA CYS A 203 -0.22 8.67 9.95
C CYS A 203 -0.34 9.49 8.66
N GLY A 204 -1.32 10.40 8.57
CA GLY A 204 -1.47 11.31 7.42
C GLY A 204 -0.27 12.25 7.26
N PHE A 205 0.26 12.77 8.36
CA PHE A 205 1.46 13.60 8.39
C PHE A 205 2.71 12.84 7.89
N LEU A 206 2.91 11.62 8.41
CA LEU A 206 4.03 10.76 8.01
C LEU A 206 3.89 10.30 6.55
N PHE A 207 2.68 9.96 6.12
CA PHE A 207 2.38 9.62 4.73
C PHE A 207 2.82 10.74 3.79
N ALA A 208 2.39 11.97 4.09
CA ALA A 208 2.73 13.14 3.28
C ALA A 208 4.24 13.38 3.18
N ARG A 209 4.99 13.19 4.28
CA ARG A 209 6.45 13.31 4.26
C ARG A 209 7.13 12.31 3.32
N HIS A 210 6.58 11.10 3.19
CA HIS A 210 7.12 10.08 2.29
C HIS A 210 6.60 10.22 0.84
N ALA A 211 5.40 10.80 0.68
CA ALA A 211 4.78 11.03 -0.62
C ALA A 211 5.15 12.38 -1.27
N GLY A 212 5.93 13.23 -0.58
CA GLY A 212 6.30 14.56 -1.08
C GLY A 212 5.14 15.56 -1.06
N LEU A 213 4.13 15.34 -0.21
CA LEU A 213 2.98 16.22 -0.02
C LEU A 213 3.20 17.17 1.17
N TRP A 214 2.26 18.11 1.37
CA TRP A 214 2.28 19.02 2.53
C TRP A 214 1.84 18.30 3.81
N PRO A 215 2.74 18.03 4.80
CA PRO A 215 2.46 17.14 5.91
C PRO A 215 1.29 17.59 6.81
N LEU A 216 1.26 18.88 7.18
CA LEU A 216 0.19 19.42 8.03
C LEU A 216 -1.17 19.34 7.34
N THR A 217 -1.24 19.77 6.09
CA THR A 217 -2.48 19.76 5.31
C THR A 217 -3.01 18.32 5.14
N THR A 218 -2.15 17.38 4.79
CA THR A 218 -2.55 15.98 4.62
C THR A 218 -2.98 15.36 5.95
N GLY A 219 -2.27 15.67 7.05
CA GLY A 219 -2.69 15.22 8.38
C GLY A 219 -4.10 15.70 8.75
N VAL A 220 -4.38 17.00 8.52
CA VAL A 220 -5.72 17.57 8.75
C VAL A 220 -6.77 16.95 7.83
N ILE A 221 -6.47 16.77 6.54
CA ILE A 221 -7.40 16.12 5.59
C ILE A 221 -7.75 14.71 6.06
N MET A 222 -6.78 13.92 6.54
CA MET A 222 -7.06 12.56 7.04
C MET A 222 -7.97 12.58 8.28
N VAL A 223 -7.80 13.55 9.18
CA VAL A 223 -8.72 13.74 10.31
C VAL A 223 -10.12 14.11 9.82
N VAL A 224 -10.25 15.05 8.87
CA VAL A 224 -11.54 15.45 8.31
C VAL A 224 -12.25 14.27 7.65
N ILE A 225 -11.53 13.46 6.88
CA ILE A 225 -12.08 12.24 6.26
C ILE A 225 -12.56 11.27 7.35
N GLY A 226 -11.75 11.00 8.38
CA GLY A 226 -12.13 10.12 9.47
C GLY A 226 -13.40 10.60 10.19
N VAL A 227 -13.47 11.87 10.55
CA VAL A 227 -14.64 12.48 11.19
C VAL A 227 -15.87 12.41 10.29
N ALA A 228 -15.72 12.70 8.98
CA ALA A 228 -16.82 12.63 8.02
C ALA A 228 -17.38 11.20 7.92
N LEU A 229 -16.51 10.19 7.83
CA LEU A 229 -16.93 8.78 7.76
C LEU A 229 -17.66 8.32 9.03
N VAL A 230 -17.17 8.71 10.20
CA VAL A 230 -17.89 8.44 11.48
C VAL A 230 -19.25 9.12 11.50
N SER A 231 -19.32 10.39 11.05
CA SER A 231 -20.58 11.11 10.99
C SER A 231 -21.61 10.44 10.07
N VAL A 232 -21.14 9.94 8.92
CA VAL A 232 -21.98 9.16 7.99
C VAL A 232 -22.42 7.83 8.63
N ALA A 233 -21.52 7.11 9.31
CA ALA A 233 -21.87 5.87 9.99
C ALA A 233 -22.96 6.10 11.04
N ILE A 234 -22.83 7.14 11.86
CA ILE A 234 -23.85 7.52 12.86
C ILE A 234 -25.16 7.91 12.16
N ALA A 235 -25.14 8.65 11.06
CA ALA A 235 -26.35 9.07 10.34
C ALA A 235 -27.09 7.89 9.67
N LEU A 236 -26.41 6.80 9.36
CA LEU A 236 -26.97 5.60 8.74
C LEU A 236 -27.52 4.58 9.76
N GLY A 237 -27.49 4.88 11.04
CA GLY A 237 -28.14 4.05 12.04
C GLY A 237 -27.22 3.48 13.12
N GLY A 238 -26.05 4.12 13.31
CA GLY A 238 -25.20 3.89 14.46
C GLY A 238 -25.77 4.48 15.74
#